data_b23a02e4c73d1ce0fa2e4bd341e75def
#
_entry.id   b23a02e4c73d1ce0fa2e4bd341e75def
#
_cell.length_a   1.000
_cell.length_b   1.000
_cell.length_c   1.000
_cell.angle_alpha   90.00
_cell.angle_beta   90.00
_cell.angle_gamma   90.00
#
_symmetry.space_group_name_H-M   'P 1'
#
loop_
_entity.id
_entity.type
_entity.pdbx_description
1 polymer ?
#
loop_
_entity_poly.entity_id
_entity_poly.type
_entity_poly.pdbx_seq_one_letter_code
_entity_poly.pdbx_strand_id
1 'polypeptide(L)'
;NLQLLKSKIEKLTWVDSVITIIDVPLLKSTDEGLMERLKNYKTLAYPEIDRKRGFDEIINSPIYKNYVISEDGKTSGIVVYLKKDKRLAEFIKIKDKYFNQSVETGLSKKDKENYKKFLKEYEEYKNLYNVRNHQNINEIRDVINKYGENAKIHLGGIPMIADDMMSYIKSDIIVFGIGVFIFIIYTLLLIFRKYTWVE
;
A
#
# COMPACT_ATOMS: atom_id res chain seq x y z
N ASN A 1 -21.18 1.85 10.74
CA ASN A 1 -20.24 0.88 10.13
C ASN A 1 -18.88 1.48 9.77
N LEU A 2 -18.79 2.68 9.13
CA LEU A 2 -17.53 3.31 8.75
C LEU A 2 -16.61 3.60 9.95
N GLN A 3 -17.15 4.14 11.04
CA GLN A 3 -16.40 4.43 12.25
C GLN A 3 -15.86 3.15 12.91
N LEU A 4 -16.61 2.05 12.85
CA LEU A 4 -16.16 0.75 13.35
C LEU A 4 -15.05 0.16 12.48
N LEU A 5 -15.18 0.26 11.15
CA LEU A 5 -14.13 -0.14 10.21
C LEU A 5 -12.84 0.65 10.46
N LYS A 6 -12.93 1.99 10.55
CA LYS A 6 -11.82 2.86 10.90
C LYS A 6 -11.11 2.40 12.18
N SER A 7 -11.87 2.23 13.26
CA SER A 7 -11.32 1.79 14.56
C SER A 7 -10.63 0.42 14.49
N LYS A 8 -11.10 -0.50 13.63
CA LYS A 8 -10.44 -1.80 13.45
C LYS A 8 -9.14 -1.68 12.67
N ILE A 9 -9.09 -0.84 11.64
CA ILE A 9 -7.87 -0.59 10.88
C ILE A 9 -6.82 0.14 11.75
N GLU A 10 -7.22 1.11 12.56
CA GLU A 10 -6.33 1.83 13.48
C GLU A 10 -5.69 0.94 14.56
N LYS A 11 -6.31 -0.20 14.88
CA LYS A 11 -5.74 -1.17 15.83
C LYS A 11 -4.63 -2.03 15.24
N LEU A 12 -4.43 -2.02 13.93
CA LEU A 12 -3.33 -2.73 13.30
C LEU A 12 -1.99 -2.07 13.69
N THR A 13 -1.05 -2.87 14.15
CA THR A 13 0.20 -2.38 14.77
C THR A 13 1.09 -1.56 13.84
N TRP A 14 0.95 -1.77 12.55
CA TRP A 14 1.72 -1.14 11.48
C TRP A 14 1.04 0.10 10.86
N VAL A 15 -0.22 0.37 11.27
CA VAL A 15 -0.94 1.57 10.89
C VAL A 15 -0.55 2.72 11.80
N ASP A 16 -0.34 3.90 11.22
CA ASP A 16 -0.06 5.15 11.94
C ASP A 16 -1.35 5.90 12.22
N SER A 17 -2.13 6.15 11.17
CA SER A 17 -3.43 6.82 11.29
C SER A 17 -4.36 6.46 10.14
N VAL A 18 -5.65 6.68 10.32
CA VAL A 18 -6.69 6.45 9.31
C VAL A 18 -7.56 7.70 9.19
N ILE A 19 -7.66 8.23 7.98
CA ILE A 19 -8.52 9.37 7.66
C ILE A 19 -9.66 8.91 6.77
N THR A 20 -10.87 9.30 7.13
CA THR A 20 -12.10 9.00 6.41
C THR A 20 -12.91 10.29 6.20
N ILE A 21 -14.02 10.21 5.49
CA ILE A 21 -14.97 11.33 5.34
C ILE A 21 -15.46 11.87 6.70
N ILE A 22 -15.46 11.04 7.77
CA ILE A 22 -15.91 11.46 9.10
C ILE A 22 -14.92 12.45 9.74
N ASP A 23 -13.67 12.43 9.32
CA ASP A 23 -12.57 13.22 9.91
C ASP A 23 -12.32 14.54 9.14
N VAL A 24 -13.07 14.77 8.08
CA VAL A 24 -12.91 15.96 7.23
C VAL A 24 -13.36 17.21 7.97
N PRO A 25 -12.54 18.29 8.01
CA PRO A 25 -12.91 19.56 8.61
C PRO A 25 -14.13 20.21 7.94
N LEU A 26 -15.12 20.61 8.74
CA LEU A 26 -16.26 21.37 8.30
C LEU A 26 -16.04 22.86 8.56
N LEU A 27 -16.17 23.68 7.52
CA LEU A 27 -15.92 25.10 7.58
C LEU A 27 -17.21 25.97 7.56
N LYS A 28 -18.33 25.42 7.07
CA LYS A 28 -19.59 26.13 6.90
C LYS A 28 -20.70 25.66 7.83
N SER A 29 -20.64 24.43 8.28
CA SER A 29 -21.69 23.79 9.09
C SER A 29 -21.60 24.06 10.59
N THR A 30 -20.74 25.00 11.02
CA THR A 30 -20.58 25.43 12.40
C THR A 30 -21.00 26.90 12.53
N ASP A 31 -21.63 27.28 13.64
CA ASP A 31 -22.10 28.66 13.91
C ASP A 31 -20.99 29.56 14.51
N GLU A 32 -19.77 29.06 14.62
CA GLU A 32 -18.61 29.76 15.18
C GLU A 32 -17.96 30.72 14.19
N GLY A 33 -17.21 31.70 14.68
CA GLY A 33 -16.45 32.65 13.84
C GLY A 33 -15.34 31.97 13.04
N LEU A 34 -15.00 32.54 11.87
CA LEU A 34 -14.01 31.94 10.93
C LEU A 34 -12.66 31.61 11.60
N MET A 35 -12.15 32.49 12.48
CA MET A 35 -10.87 32.27 13.17
C MET A 35 -10.93 31.13 14.19
N GLU A 36 -12.08 30.91 14.79
CA GLU A 36 -12.32 29.84 15.75
C GLU A 36 -12.46 28.49 15.06
N ARG A 37 -13.13 28.46 13.91
CA ARG A 37 -13.22 27.29 13.02
C ARG A 37 -11.86 26.81 12.51
N LEU A 38 -10.94 27.73 12.21
CA LEU A 38 -9.59 27.38 11.77
C LEU A 38 -8.71 26.84 12.89
N LYS A 39 -8.97 27.23 14.15
CA LYS A 39 -8.24 26.74 15.32
C LYS A 39 -8.81 25.40 15.84
N ASN A 40 -10.13 25.28 15.87
CA ASN A 40 -10.87 24.14 16.44
C ASN A 40 -11.89 23.62 15.42
N TYR A 41 -11.41 23.07 14.29
CA TYR A 41 -12.30 22.54 13.26
C TYR A 41 -13.13 21.36 13.82
N LYS A 42 -14.43 21.40 13.56
CA LYS A 42 -15.35 20.29 13.84
C LYS A 42 -15.45 19.37 12.62
N THR A 43 -15.77 18.12 12.86
CA THR A 43 -15.91 17.09 11.82
C THR A 43 -17.23 16.36 12.01
N LEU A 44 -17.62 15.50 11.07
CA LEU A 44 -18.83 14.67 11.20
C LEU A 44 -18.78 13.69 12.38
N ALA A 45 -17.62 13.50 13.02
CA ALA A 45 -17.49 12.67 14.22
C ALA A 45 -18.07 13.34 15.48
N TYR A 46 -18.23 14.66 15.49
CA TYR A 46 -18.77 15.38 16.65
C TYR A 46 -20.28 15.19 16.75
N PRO A 47 -20.81 14.82 17.95
CA PRO A 47 -22.24 14.56 18.15
C PRO A 47 -23.13 15.78 17.92
N GLU A 48 -22.60 16.99 18.12
CA GLU A 48 -23.29 18.28 18.01
C GLU A 48 -23.51 18.72 16.56
N ILE A 49 -22.86 18.10 15.60
CA ILE A 49 -22.94 18.46 14.18
C ILE A 49 -24.17 17.79 13.53
N ASP A 50 -24.96 18.57 12.85
CA ASP A 50 -25.98 18.06 11.93
C ASP A 50 -25.26 17.30 10.78
N ARG A 51 -25.36 15.98 10.83
CA ARG A 51 -24.68 15.10 9.86
C ARG A 51 -25.15 15.34 8.43
N LYS A 52 -26.42 15.71 8.22
CA LYS A 52 -26.94 15.96 6.88
C LYS A 52 -26.35 17.25 6.32
N ARG A 53 -26.37 18.33 7.10
CA ARG A 53 -25.77 19.61 6.71
C ARG A 53 -24.25 19.50 6.49
N GLY A 54 -23.55 18.77 7.36
CA GLY A 54 -22.12 18.54 7.20
C GLY A 54 -21.78 17.68 5.98
N PHE A 55 -22.59 16.67 5.68
CA PHE A 55 -22.41 15.84 4.49
C PHE A 55 -22.69 16.65 3.20
N ASP A 56 -23.72 17.49 3.18
CA ASP A 56 -24.02 18.39 2.06
C ASP A 56 -22.87 19.39 1.84
N GLU A 57 -22.24 19.87 2.91
CA GLU A 57 -21.06 20.72 2.81
C GLU A 57 -19.90 19.99 2.12
N ILE A 58 -19.61 18.75 2.50
CA ILE A 58 -18.49 17.98 1.94
C ILE A 58 -18.74 17.68 0.46
N ILE A 59 -19.94 17.24 0.07
CA ILE A 59 -20.29 16.94 -1.33
C ILE A 59 -20.16 18.18 -2.23
N ASN A 60 -20.58 19.33 -1.74
CA ASN A 60 -20.56 20.58 -2.50
C ASN A 60 -19.27 21.37 -2.35
N SER A 61 -18.31 20.88 -1.58
CA SER A 61 -17.02 21.53 -1.39
C SER A 61 -16.09 21.30 -2.59
N PRO A 62 -15.54 22.35 -3.19
CA PRO A 62 -14.56 22.20 -4.28
C PRO A 62 -13.25 21.54 -3.83
N ILE A 63 -13.00 21.48 -2.51
CA ILE A 63 -11.81 20.86 -1.94
C ILE A 63 -11.99 19.34 -1.77
N TYR A 64 -13.20 18.90 -1.41
CA TYR A 64 -13.47 17.50 -1.05
C TYR A 64 -14.13 16.69 -2.16
N LYS A 65 -14.89 17.36 -3.02
CA LYS A 65 -15.54 16.76 -4.19
C LYS A 65 -14.48 16.13 -5.12
N ASN A 66 -14.69 14.90 -5.52
CA ASN A 66 -13.80 14.10 -6.35
C ASN A 66 -12.41 13.73 -5.73
N TYR A 67 -12.12 14.15 -4.49
CA TYR A 67 -10.91 13.76 -3.76
C TYR A 67 -11.22 12.85 -2.57
N VAL A 68 -12.21 13.22 -1.76
CA VAL A 68 -12.63 12.47 -0.56
C VAL A 68 -13.94 11.74 -0.80
N ILE A 69 -14.81 12.32 -1.61
CA ILE A 69 -16.14 11.80 -1.95
C ILE A 69 -16.41 12.02 -3.44
N SER A 70 -17.06 11.04 -4.07
CA SER A 70 -17.53 11.16 -5.46
C SER A 70 -18.65 12.21 -5.59
N GLU A 71 -18.87 12.71 -6.80
CA GLU A 71 -19.87 13.71 -7.10
C GLU A 71 -21.30 13.26 -6.76
N ASP A 72 -21.58 11.97 -6.91
CA ASP A 72 -22.88 11.37 -6.56
C ASP A 72 -23.02 11.00 -5.08
N GLY A 73 -21.99 11.27 -4.27
CA GLY A 73 -21.97 10.98 -2.83
C GLY A 73 -21.94 9.51 -2.45
N LYS A 74 -21.80 8.58 -3.43
CA LYS A 74 -21.92 7.13 -3.18
C LYS A 74 -20.58 6.44 -2.91
N THR A 75 -19.48 7.05 -3.28
CA THR A 75 -18.14 6.51 -3.10
C THR A 75 -17.29 7.46 -2.27
N SER A 76 -16.62 6.95 -1.25
CA SER A 76 -15.72 7.72 -0.38
C SER A 76 -14.39 7.01 -0.20
N GLY A 77 -13.32 7.79 -0.05
CA GLY A 77 -11.97 7.28 0.22
C GLY A 77 -11.73 7.06 1.72
N ILE A 78 -10.97 6.02 2.02
CA ILE A 78 -10.35 5.78 3.34
C ILE A 78 -8.85 5.82 3.11
N VAL A 79 -8.15 6.77 3.72
CA VAL A 79 -6.70 6.91 3.62
C VAL A 79 -6.05 6.30 4.86
N VAL A 80 -5.24 5.28 4.65
CA VAL A 80 -4.50 4.59 5.71
C VAL A 80 -3.04 5.00 5.63
N TYR A 81 -2.55 5.69 6.65
CA TYR A 81 -1.15 6.03 6.79
C TYR A 81 -0.40 4.90 7.49
N LEU A 82 0.74 4.52 6.92
CA LEU A 82 1.57 3.45 7.44
C LEU A 82 2.71 4.01 8.28
N LYS A 83 3.07 3.30 9.36
CA LYS A 83 4.26 3.63 10.12
C LYS A 83 5.51 3.53 9.26
N LYS A 84 6.33 4.57 9.30
CA LYS A 84 7.58 4.63 8.53
C LYS A 84 8.59 3.62 9.09
N ASP A 85 9.13 2.79 8.22
CA ASP A 85 10.26 1.94 8.55
C ASP A 85 11.56 2.76 8.49
N LYS A 86 12.05 3.15 9.67
CA LYS A 86 13.25 4.00 9.80
C LYS A 86 14.49 3.31 9.21
N ARG A 87 14.64 2.00 9.43
CA ARG A 87 15.79 1.24 8.95
C ARG A 87 15.80 1.13 7.43
N LEU A 88 14.64 0.88 6.81
CA LEU A 88 14.53 0.90 5.35
C LEU A 88 14.85 2.28 4.78
N ALA A 89 14.37 3.35 5.43
CA ALA A 89 14.67 4.71 5.00
C ALA A 89 16.17 5.05 5.09
N GLU A 90 16.88 4.54 6.10
CA GLU A 90 18.33 4.67 6.21
C GLU A 90 19.06 3.90 5.09
N PHE A 91 18.66 2.68 4.82
CA PHE A 91 19.19 1.90 3.71
C PHE A 91 19.01 2.60 2.36
N ILE A 92 17.84 3.18 2.11
CA ILE A 92 17.57 3.94 0.88
C ILE A 92 18.51 5.15 0.78
N LYS A 93 18.68 5.93 1.85
CA LYS A 93 19.59 7.09 1.87
C LYS A 93 21.04 6.69 1.57
N ILE A 94 21.52 5.58 2.13
CA ILE A 94 22.88 5.09 1.88
C ILE A 94 23.03 4.63 0.42
N LYS A 95 22.02 3.92 -0.11
CA LYS A 95 21.99 3.49 -1.50
C LYS A 95 22.06 4.68 -2.46
N ASP A 96 21.23 5.71 -2.21
CA ASP A 96 21.20 6.93 -3.02
C ASP A 96 22.54 7.67 -2.96
N LYS A 97 23.19 7.71 -1.79
CA LYS A 97 24.54 8.29 -1.65
C LYS A 97 25.56 7.58 -2.55
N TYR A 98 25.61 6.25 -2.51
CA TYR A 98 26.52 5.48 -3.37
C TYR A 98 26.17 5.65 -4.85
N PHE A 99 24.88 5.71 -5.19
CA PHE A 99 24.44 5.92 -6.57
C PHE A 99 24.90 7.28 -7.08
N ASN A 100 24.66 8.37 -6.35
CA ASN A 100 25.07 9.72 -6.73
C ASN A 100 26.60 9.81 -6.86
N GLN A 101 27.36 9.28 -5.91
CA GLN A 101 28.81 9.21 -5.99
C GLN A 101 29.29 8.44 -7.22
N SER A 102 28.61 7.36 -7.58
CA SER A 102 28.98 6.55 -8.77
C SER A 102 28.80 7.33 -10.08
N VAL A 103 27.80 8.21 -10.14
CA VAL A 103 27.50 9.03 -11.32
C VAL A 103 28.42 10.26 -11.41
N GLU A 104 28.70 10.91 -10.28
CA GLU A 104 29.48 12.19 -10.26
C GLU A 104 30.99 11.96 -10.37
N THR A 105 31.56 11.04 -9.60
CA THR A 105 33.03 10.88 -9.46
C THR A 105 33.52 9.46 -9.71
N GLY A 106 32.61 8.51 -9.86
CA GLY A 106 32.94 7.09 -9.88
C GLY A 106 33.23 6.54 -8.47
N LEU A 107 33.17 5.22 -8.31
CA LEU A 107 33.48 4.55 -7.05
C LEU A 107 34.91 4.00 -7.06
N SER A 108 35.66 4.26 -5.99
CA SER A 108 36.96 3.64 -5.75
C SER A 108 36.81 2.11 -5.60
N LYS A 109 37.92 1.34 -5.69
CA LYS A 109 37.89 -0.12 -5.47
C LYS A 109 37.31 -0.47 -4.09
N LYS A 110 37.72 0.27 -3.06
CA LYS A 110 37.25 0.09 -1.68
C LYS A 110 35.74 0.40 -1.55
N ASP A 111 35.28 1.46 -2.20
CA ASP A 111 33.85 1.84 -2.17
C ASP A 111 32.99 0.80 -2.89
N LYS A 112 33.47 0.22 -3.99
CA LYS A 112 32.78 -0.88 -4.69
C LYS A 112 32.62 -2.11 -3.81
N GLU A 113 33.64 -2.49 -3.04
CA GLU A 113 33.56 -3.62 -2.10
C GLU A 113 32.59 -3.32 -0.95
N ASN A 114 32.65 -2.12 -0.38
CA ASN A 114 31.73 -1.67 0.68
C ASN A 114 30.30 -1.65 0.17
N TYR A 115 30.08 -1.12 -1.03
CA TYR A 115 28.76 -1.08 -1.65
C TYR A 115 28.20 -2.48 -1.91
N LYS A 116 29.04 -3.42 -2.34
CA LYS A 116 28.62 -4.82 -2.54
C LYS A 116 28.18 -5.48 -1.22
N LYS A 117 28.90 -5.25 -0.11
CA LYS A 117 28.50 -5.74 1.21
C LYS A 117 27.19 -5.10 1.66
N PHE A 118 27.09 -3.77 1.52
CA PHE A 118 25.88 -3.01 1.82
C PHE A 118 24.65 -3.52 1.02
N LEU A 119 24.82 -3.77 -0.28
CA LEU A 119 23.73 -4.29 -1.11
C LEU A 119 23.20 -5.63 -0.60
N LYS A 120 24.09 -6.52 -0.10
CA LYS A 120 23.65 -7.78 0.47
C LYS A 120 22.79 -7.58 1.71
N GLU A 121 23.22 -6.73 2.64
CA GLU A 121 22.45 -6.41 3.85
C GLU A 121 21.13 -5.72 3.51
N TYR A 122 21.13 -4.82 2.54
CA TYR A 122 19.94 -4.15 2.04
C TYR A 122 18.93 -5.15 1.46
N GLU A 123 19.37 -6.08 0.60
CA GLU A 123 18.49 -7.08 0.00
C GLU A 123 17.93 -8.05 1.03
N GLU A 124 18.72 -8.48 2.00
CA GLU A 124 18.24 -9.30 3.12
C GLU A 124 17.15 -8.57 3.92
N TYR A 125 17.39 -7.30 4.26
CA TYR A 125 16.39 -6.50 4.99
C TYR A 125 15.13 -6.23 4.15
N LYS A 126 15.30 -5.91 2.88
CA LYS A 126 14.19 -5.69 1.94
C LYS A 126 13.31 -6.93 1.78
N ASN A 127 13.90 -8.11 1.74
CA ASN A 127 13.15 -9.36 1.71
C ASN A 127 12.30 -9.54 2.98
N LEU A 128 12.85 -9.27 4.17
CA LEU A 128 12.10 -9.28 5.42
C LEU A 128 10.98 -8.24 5.42
N TYR A 129 11.25 -7.04 4.91
CA TYR A 129 10.24 -5.99 4.76
C TYR A 129 9.10 -6.44 3.83
N ASN A 130 9.42 -7.05 2.68
CA ASN A 130 8.42 -7.53 1.73
C ASN A 130 7.53 -8.64 2.33
N VAL A 131 8.10 -9.58 3.09
CA VAL A 131 7.31 -10.61 3.79
C VAL A 131 6.35 -9.97 4.80
N ARG A 132 6.84 -9.01 5.58
CA ARG A 132 6.02 -8.27 6.54
C ARG A 132 4.92 -7.45 5.84
N ASN A 133 5.26 -6.78 4.73
CA ASN A 133 4.28 -6.04 3.94
C ASN A 133 3.17 -6.96 3.41
N HIS A 134 3.52 -8.14 2.93
CA HIS A 134 2.55 -9.15 2.49
C HIS A 134 1.58 -9.54 3.62
N GLN A 135 2.09 -9.78 4.83
CA GLN A 135 1.26 -10.08 6.00
C GLN A 135 0.33 -8.89 6.32
N ASN A 136 0.85 -7.67 6.35
CA ASN A 136 0.07 -6.47 6.60
C ASN A 136 -1.06 -6.27 5.57
N ILE A 137 -0.79 -6.51 4.28
CA ILE A 137 -1.79 -6.43 3.22
C ILE A 137 -2.89 -7.49 3.41
N ASN A 138 -2.54 -8.69 3.82
CA ASN A 138 -3.51 -9.74 4.10
C ASN A 138 -4.36 -9.40 5.35
N GLU A 139 -3.76 -8.87 6.41
CA GLU A 139 -4.50 -8.41 7.60
C GLU A 139 -5.57 -7.36 7.25
N ILE A 140 -5.23 -6.38 6.42
CA ILE A 140 -6.20 -5.35 6.03
C ILE A 140 -7.29 -5.93 5.12
N ARG A 141 -6.95 -6.87 4.22
CA ARG A 141 -7.93 -7.59 3.40
C ARG A 141 -8.92 -8.36 4.27
N ASP A 142 -8.44 -9.05 5.30
CA ASP A 142 -9.29 -9.79 6.25
C ASP A 142 -10.23 -8.86 7.02
N VAL A 143 -9.75 -7.67 7.39
CA VAL A 143 -10.61 -6.65 8.01
C VAL A 143 -11.68 -6.17 7.03
N ILE A 144 -11.31 -5.83 5.81
CA ILE A 144 -12.22 -5.30 4.77
C ILE A 144 -13.28 -6.32 4.38
N ASN A 145 -12.90 -7.58 4.21
CA ASN A 145 -13.81 -8.66 3.79
C ASN A 145 -14.98 -8.85 4.77
N LYS A 146 -14.78 -8.56 6.06
CA LYS A 146 -15.87 -8.63 7.07
C LYS A 146 -16.94 -7.55 6.89
N TYR A 147 -16.68 -6.55 6.06
CA TYR A 147 -17.62 -5.45 5.77
C TYR A 147 -18.18 -5.50 4.35
N GLY A 148 -17.87 -6.53 3.57
CA GLY A 148 -18.27 -6.69 2.17
C GLY A 148 -19.79 -6.69 1.96
N GLU A 149 -20.57 -7.14 2.94
CA GLU A 149 -22.03 -7.08 2.91
C GLU A 149 -22.59 -5.67 3.05
N ASN A 150 -21.83 -4.75 3.64
CA ASN A 150 -22.28 -3.38 3.92
C ASN A 150 -21.92 -2.40 2.80
N ALA A 151 -20.79 -2.64 2.13
CA ALA A 151 -20.28 -1.78 1.06
C ALA A 151 -19.27 -2.54 0.19
N LYS A 152 -19.18 -2.18 -1.08
CA LYS A 152 -18.12 -2.64 -1.96
C LYS A 152 -16.84 -1.87 -1.65
N ILE A 153 -15.86 -2.55 -1.06
CA ILE A 153 -14.61 -1.93 -0.63
C ILE A 153 -13.48 -2.44 -1.54
N HIS A 154 -12.69 -1.51 -2.08
CA HIS A 154 -11.51 -1.80 -2.87
C HIS A 154 -10.26 -1.33 -2.13
N LEU A 155 -9.30 -2.23 -1.95
CA LEU A 155 -7.98 -1.87 -1.44
C LEU A 155 -7.12 -1.36 -2.59
N GLY A 156 -6.37 -0.30 -2.37
CA GLY A 156 -5.44 0.29 -3.33
C GLY A 156 -4.22 0.88 -2.62
N GLY A 157 -3.24 1.28 -3.42
CA GLY A 157 -2.03 1.93 -2.94
C GLY A 157 -0.75 1.19 -3.30
N ILE A 158 0.37 1.93 -3.28
CA ILE A 158 1.69 1.40 -3.70
C ILE A 158 2.10 0.12 -2.96
N PRO A 159 1.94 0.00 -1.62
CA PRO A 159 2.33 -1.22 -0.91
C PRO A 159 1.54 -2.45 -1.34
N MET A 160 0.25 -2.30 -1.62
CA MET A 160 -0.61 -3.38 -2.11
C MET A 160 -0.26 -3.78 -3.54
N ILE A 161 -0.09 -2.80 -4.43
CA ILE A 161 0.29 -3.06 -5.84
C ILE A 161 1.64 -3.78 -5.90
N ALA A 162 2.62 -3.35 -5.11
CA ALA A 162 3.94 -3.98 -5.06
C ALA A 162 3.86 -5.44 -4.56
N ASP A 163 3.01 -5.71 -3.56
CA ASP A 163 2.77 -7.04 -3.02
C ASP A 163 2.10 -7.98 -4.05
N ASP A 164 1.05 -7.50 -4.70
CA ASP A 164 0.34 -8.24 -5.73
C ASP A 164 1.25 -8.55 -6.93
N MET A 165 2.01 -7.57 -7.41
CA MET A 165 2.99 -7.78 -8.49
C MET A 165 4.01 -8.85 -8.13
N MET A 166 4.55 -8.81 -6.90
CA MET A 166 5.53 -9.81 -6.45
C MET A 166 4.91 -11.20 -6.38
N SER A 167 3.67 -11.31 -5.93
CA SER A 167 2.93 -12.57 -5.85
C SER A 167 2.62 -13.15 -7.23
N TYR A 168 2.19 -12.31 -8.18
CA TYR A 168 1.95 -12.72 -9.57
C TYR A 168 3.25 -13.18 -10.25
N ILE A 169 4.35 -12.41 -10.11
CA ILE A 169 5.64 -12.79 -10.71
C ILE A 169 6.11 -14.16 -10.18
N LYS A 170 5.99 -14.41 -8.88
CA LYS A 170 6.34 -15.72 -8.29
C LYS A 170 5.49 -16.83 -8.86
N SER A 171 4.18 -16.63 -8.97
CA SER A 171 3.25 -17.60 -9.54
C SER A 171 3.57 -17.89 -11.00
N ASP A 172 3.81 -16.84 -11.79
CA ASP A 172 4.10 -16.96 -13.22
C ASP A 172 5.42 -17.72 -13.49
N ILE A 173 6.47 -17.45 -12.69
CA ILE A 173 7.75 -18.17 -12.80
C ILE A 173 7.56 -19.67 -12.55
N ILE A 174 6.76 -20.03 -11.55
CA ILE A 174 6.51 -21.45 -11.23
C ILE A 174 5.71 -22.11 -12.35
N VAL A 175 4.62 -21.51 -12.77
CA VAL A 175 3.71 -22.06 -13.80
C VAL A 175 4.45 -22.18 -15.14
N PHE A 176 5.15 -21.10 -15.54
CA PHE A 176 5.94 -21.09 -16.78
C PHE A 176 7.10 -22.09 -16.72
N GLY A 177 7.84 -22.13 -15.61
CA GLY A 177 8.96 -23.08 -15.42
C GLY A 177 8.51 -24.53 -15.54
N ILE A 178 7.42 -24.91 -14.90
CA ILE A 178 6.85 -26.27 -15.02
C ILE A 178 6.38 -26.53 -16.47
N GLY A 179 5.72 -25.57 -17.10
CA GLY A 179 5.25 -25.69 -18.49
C GLY A 179 6.38 -25.92 -19.48
N VAL A 180 7.47 -25.16 -19.37
CA VAL A 180 8.67 -25.30 -20.20
C VAL A 180 9.33 -26.66 -19.95
N PHE A 181 9.45 -27.09 -18.71
CA PHE A 181 10.03 -28.37 -18.35
C PHE A 181 9.25 -29.55 -18.96
N ILE A 182 7.93 -29.55 -18.85
CA ILE A 182 7.07 -30.57 -19.47
C ILE A 182 7.21 -30.52 -21.01
N PHE A 183 7.27 -29.33 -21.61
CA PHE A 183 7.44 -29.17 -23.06
C PHE A 183 8.78 -29.74 -23.54
N ILE A 184 9.86 -29.51 -22.82
CA ILE A 184 11.20 -30.09 -23.14
C ILE A 184 11.14 -31.61 -23.08
N ILE A 185 10.57 -32.21 -22.02
CA ILE A 185 10.43 -33.66 -21.91
C ILE A 185 9.61 -34.22 -23.08
N TYR A 186 8.49 -33.59 -23.39
CA TYR A 186 7.61 -34.00 -24.48
C TYR A 186 8.32 -33.97 -25.84
N THR A 187 9.07 -32.91 -26.13
CA THR A 187 9.83 -32.79 -27.37
C THR A 187 10.96 -33.81 -27.47
N LEU A 188 11.67 -34.08 -26.37
CA LEU A 188 12.70 -35.13 -26.33
C LEU A 188 12.09 -36.51 -26.60
N LEU A 189 10.94 -36.85 -26.02
CA LEU A 189 10.25 -38.12 -26.27
C LEU A 189 9.81 -38.25 -27.73
N LEU A 190 9.33 -37.15 -28.38
CA LEU A 190 8.99 -37.15 -29.79
C LEU A 190 10.19 -37.36 -30.70
N ILE A 191 11.32 -36.70 -30.44
CA ILE A 191 12.50 -36.76 -31.27
C ILE A 191 13.20 -38.12 -31.16
N PHE A 192 13.38 -38.59 -29.95
CA PHE A 192 14.18 -39.83 -29.73
C PHE A 192 13.32 -41.11 -29.87
N ARG A 193 12.01 -41.05 -29.84
CA ARG A 193 11.07 -42.18 -29.99
C ARG A 193 11.42 -43.43 -29.13
N LYS A 194 12.31 -43.31 -28.15
CA LYS A 194 12.75 -44.38 -27.24
C LYS A 194 12.74 -43.87 -25.82
N TYR A 195 11.94 -44.49 -24.96
CA TYR A 195 11.84 -44.19 -23.53
C TYR A 195 13.16 -44.38 -22.74
N THR A 196 14.13 -45.09 -23.29
CA THR A 196 15.38 -45.45 -22.63
C THR A 196 16.43 -44.34 -22.53
N TRP A 197 16.15 -43.12 -23.02
CA TRP A 197 17.10 -41.98 -22.98
C TRP A 197 16.67 -40.87 -22.02
N VAL A 198 15.63 -41.10 -21.20
CA VAL A 198 15.04 -40.11 -20.30
C VAL A 198 15.17 -40.53 -18.81
N GLU A 199 16.02 -41.51 -18.49
CA GLU A 199 16.42 -41.83 -17.10
C GLU A 199 17.60 -40.98 -16.65
#